data_bb7ad5530e781d030fc6aff7df3fb75b
#
_entry.id   bb7ad5530e781d030fc6aff7df3fb75b
#
_cell.length_a   1.000
_cell.length_b   1.000
_cell.length_c   1.000
_cell.angle_alpha   90.00
_cell.angle_beta   90.00
_cell.angle_gamma   90.00
#
_symmetry.space_group_name_H-M   'P 1'
#
loop_
_entity.id
_entity.type
_entity.pdbx_description
1 polymer ?
#
loop_
_entity_poly.entity_id
_entity_poly.type
_entity_poly.pdbx_seq_one_letter_code
_entity_poly.pdbx_strand_id
1 'polypeptide(L)'
;MTKAFREGTAHYGASGHQTGGRVNFVAVGSSSKSNLGDDYYAQNFYDLKSYKKCLNKGEFPTFRGMKLSKDDKIRQHVTQQLRSYFRIDFKQFERNFKINPREYFGKEIEYLGEMIEDGLVILSNDGIEMTELGRDFSQNITNVFDRYDPPTKSYNARLETIEKAKSDQAKVQELI
;
A
#
# COMPACT_ATOMS: atom_id res chain seq x y z
N MET A 1 -13.57 9.70 12.19
CA MET A 1 -12.39 8.81 12.00
C MET A 1 -12.29 7.77 13.10
N THR A 2 -12.22 8.10 14.40
CA THR A 2 -12.10 7.14 15.51
C THR A 2 -13.17 6.03 15.52
N LYS A 3 -14.44 6.36 15.23
CA LYS A 3 -15.52 5.37 15.12
C LYS A 3 -15.23 4.35 14.00
N ALA A 4 -14.82 4.81 12.82
CA ALA A 4 -14.53 3.93 11.69
C ALA A 4 -13.37 2.97 11.97
N PHE A 5 -12.34 3.40 12.71
CA PHE A 5 -11.26 2.51 13.15
C PHE A 5 -11.76 1.42 14.11
N ARG A 6 -12.63 1.77 15.07
CA ARG A 6 -13.22 0.80 16.01
C ARG A 6 -14.12 -0.21 15.32
N GLU A 7 -14.87 0.23 14.32
CA GLU A 7 -15.83 -0.60 13.56
C GLU A 7 -15.17 -1.36 12.39
N GLY A 8 -13.86 -1.19 12.15
CA GLY A 8 -13.15 -1.85 11.06
C GLY A 8 -13.56 -1.34 9.66
N THR A 9 -14.17 -0.14 9.59
CA THR A 9 -14.64 0.46 8.33
C THR A 9 -13.73 1.58 7.80
N ALA A 10 -12.61 1.86 8.49
CA ALA A 10 -11.59 2.76 7.99
C ALA A 10 -10.80 2.09 6.87
N HIS A 11 -10.49 2.85 5.82
CA HIS A 11 -9.60 2.40 4.75
C HIS A 11 -8.66 3.51 4.33
N TYR A 12 -7.51 3.12 3.77
CA TYR A 12 -6.51 4.05 3.26
C TYR A 12 -6.68 4.20 1.75
N GLY A 13 -6.93 5.42 1.30
CA GLY A 13 -7.08 5.76 -0.11
C GLY A 13 -6.04 6.78 -0.58
N ALA A 14 -6.19 7.27 -1.80
CA ALA A 14 -5.29 8.26 -2.40
C ALA A 14 -5.21 9.58 -1.60
N SER A 15 -6.28 9.92 -0.87
CA SER A 15 -6.37 11.13 -0.04
C SER A 15 -6.09 10.86 1.44
N GLY A 16 -5.50 9.71 1.80
CA GLY A 16 -5.27 9.28 3.17
C GLY A 16 -6.40 8.42 3.73
N HIS A 17 -6.58 8.41 5.05
CA HIS A 17 -7.61 7.61 5.71
C HIS A 17 -9.01 8.14 5.43
N GLN A 18 -9.91 7.22 5.07
CA GLN A 18 -11.31 7.47 4.75
C GLN A 18 -12.22 6.59 5.59
N THR A 19 -13.50 6.98 5.70
CA THR A 19 -14.54 6.24 6.41
C THR A 19 -15.54 5.64 5.42
N GLY A 20 -16.33 4.64 5.84
CA GLY A 20 -17.41 4.07 5.02
C GLY A 20 -17.05 2.80 4.27
N GLY A 21 -15.88 2.21 4.56
CA GLY A 21 -15.44 0.98 3.91
C GLY A 21 -15.01 1.21 2.45
N ARG A 22 -14.77 0.11 1.74
CA ARG A 22 -14.47 0.16 0.31
C ARG A 22 -15.75 0.38 -0.47
N VAL A 23 -15.83 1.51 -1.12
CA VAL A 23 -16.95 1.86 -1.98
C VAL A 23 -16.49 1.99 -3.43
N ASN A 24 -17.39 1.67 -4.34
CA ASN A 24 -17.21 2.03 -5.74
C ASN A 24 -17.10 3.54 -5.87
N PHE A 25 -16.11 4.02 -6.56
CA PHE A 25 -16.03 5.43 -6.90
C PHE A 25 -15.53 5.63 -8.34
N VAL A 26 -16.15 6.58 -9.00
CA VAL A 26 -15.72 7.04 -10.31
C VAL A 26 -15.05 8.40 -10.10
N ALA A 27 -13.77 8.47 -10.44
CA ALA A 27 -13.00 9.69 -10.29
C ALA A 27 -13.05 10.55 -11.55
N VAL A 28 -13.19 11.85 -11.38
CA VAL A 28 -13.24 12.85 -12.45
C VAL A 28 -11.95 13.67 -12.46
N GLY A 29 -11.47 14.03 -13.63
CA GLY A 29 -10.25 14.80 -13.82
C GLY A 29 -9.11 14.02 -14.46
N SER A 30 -8.08 14.74 -14.92
CA SER A 30 -6.86 14.12 -15.44
C SER A 30 -6.12 13.36 -14.33
N SER A 31 -5.45 12.26 -14.68
CA SER A 31 -4.76 11.35 -13.77
C SER A 31 -5.62 10.65 -12.72
N SER A 32 -6.91 10.95 -12.62
CA SER A 32 -7.78 10.42 -11.58
C SER A 32 -7.93 8.91 -11.70
N LYS A 33 -8.07 8.24 -10.55
CA LYS A 33 -8.15 6.79 -10.44
C LYS A 33 -9.52 6.40 -9.91
N SER A 34 -10.22 5.55 -10.67
CA SER A 34 -11.51 4.97 -10.30
C SER A 34 -11.33 3.56 -9.76
N ASN A 35 -12.19 3.18 -8.81
CA ASN A 35 -12.32 1.82 -8.31
C ASN A 35 -13.76 1.37 -8.55
N LEU A 36 -13.93 0.32 -9.35
CA LEU A 36 -15.22 -0.19 -9.76
C LEU A 36 -15.42 -1.59 -9.16
N GLY A 37 -15.99 -1.62 -7.98
CA GLY A 37 -16.09 -2.83 -7.19
C GLY A 37 -14.74 -3.32 -6.71
N ASP A 38 -14.72 -4.59 -6.32
CA ASP A 38 -13.47 -5.27 -5.98
C ASP A 38 -12.78 -5.87 -7.21
N ASP A 39 -13.22 -5.52 -8.41
CA ASP A 39 -12.82 -6.20 -9.64
C ASP A 39 -11.97 -5.35 -10.57
N TYR A 40 -12.13 -4.02 -10.55
CA TYR A 40 -11.52 -3.18 -11.58
C TYR A 40 -10.95 -1.89 -11.02
N TYR A 41 -9.77 -1.52 -11.52
CA TYR A 41 -9.23 -0.18 -11.46
C TYR A 41 -9.21 0.44 -12.85
N ALA A 42 -9.46 1.75 -12.92
CA ALA A 42 -9.29 2.54 -14.11
C ALA A 42 -8.57 3.85 -13.80
N GLN A 43 -7.78 4.35 -14.73
CA GLN A 43 -7.10 5.64 -14.61
C GLN A 43 -7.34 6.47 -15.87
N ASN A 44 -7.69 7.72 -15.69
CA ASN A 44 -7.84 8.68 -16.76
C ASN A 44 -6.48 9.14 -17.30
N PHE A 45 -6.47 9.67 -18.54
CA PHE A 45 -5.27 10.29 -19.11
C PHE A 45 -4.67 11.32 -18.15
N TYR A 46 -3.36 11.29 -17.99
CA TYR A 46 -2.64 12.25 -17.15
C TYR A 46 -2.40 13.57 -17.90
N ASP A 47 -2.21 13.52 -19.22
CA ASP A 47 -2.08 14.71 -20.02
C ASP A 47 -3.45 15.34 -20.33
N LEU A 48 -3.52 16.65 -20.13
CA LEU A 48 -4.77 17.40 -20.22
C LEU A 48 -5.32 17.47 -21.67
N LYS A 49 -4.45 17.37 -22.67
CA LYS A 49 -4.83 17.42 -24.08
C LYS A 49 -5.61 16.17 -24.48
N SER A 50 -5.09 14.98 -24.16
CA SER A 50 -5.77 13.70 -24.41
C SER A 50 -7.03 13.57 -23.59
N TYR A 51 -7.00 13.98 -22.31
CA TYR A 51 -8.17 14.01 -21.45
C TYR A 51 -9.31 14.84 -22.06
N LYS A 52 -9.04 16.09 -22.42
CA LYS A 52 -10.03 16.98 -23.06
C LYS A 52 -10.50 16.46 -24.43
N LYS A 53 -9.60 15.85 -25.21
CA LYS A 53 -9.94 15.29 -26.52
C LYS A 53 -11.01 14.20 -26.41
N CYS A 54 -10.91 13.29 -25.42
CA CYS A 54 -11.92 12.26 -25.18
C CYS A 54 -13.25 12.90 -24.77
N LEU A 55 -13.24 13.83 -23.81
CA LEU A 55 -14.45 14.49 -23.33
C LEU A 55 -15.19 15.24 -24.45
N ASN A 56 -14.45 15.94 -25.31
CA ASN A 56 -15.05 16.67 -26.46
C ASN A 56 -15.71 15.74 -27.47
N LYS A 57 -15.37 14.44 -27.46
CA LYS A 57 -16.00 13.42 -28.31
C LYS A 57 -17.12 12.67 -27.59
N GLY A 58 -17.39 12.98 -26.31
CA GLY A 58 -18.34 12.22 -25.49
C GLY A 58 -17.79 10.85 -25.05
N GLU A 59 -16.48 10.63 -25.13
CA GLU A 59 -15.82 9.38 -24.75
C GLU A 59 -15.29 9.44 -23.32
N PHE A 60 -15.22 8.27 -22.62
CA PHE A 60 -14.53 8.20 -21.34
C PHE A 60 -13.04 8.45 -21.52
N PRO A 61 -12.41 9.32 -20.73
CA PRO A 61 -11.01 9.66 -20.86
C PRO A 61 -10.10 8.63 -20.17
N THR A 62 -10.47 7.36 -20.24
CA THR A 62 -9.72 6.26 -19.61
C THR A 62 -8.48 5.95 -20.43
N PHE A 63 -7.30 6.08 -19.78
CA PHE A 63 -6.00 5.74 -20.35
C PHE A 63 -5.69 4.26 -20.20
N ARG A 64 -5.95 3.71 -19.01
CA ARG A 64 -5.68 2.32 -18.68
C ARG A 64 -6.64 1.81 -17.63
N GLY A 65 -6.83 0.49 -17.62
CA GLY A 65 -7.58 -0.21 -16.60
C GLY A 65 -6.96 -1.56 -16.31
N MET A 66 -7.31 -2.11 -15.17
CA MET A 66 -6.86 -3.43 -14.73
C MET A 66 -8.04 -4.18 -14.11
N LYS A 67 -8.22 -5.43 -14.54
CA LYS A 67 -9.07 -6.39 -13.83
C LYS A 67 -8.23 -7.09 -12.77
N LEU A 68 -8.71 -7.06 -11.52
CA LEU A 68 -8.00 -7.68 -10.41
C LEU A 68 -8.15 -9.21 -10.45
N SER A 69 -7.03 -9.91 -10.35
CA SER A 69 -6.99 -11.34 -10.11
C SER A 69 -7.35 -11.67 -8.66
N LYS A 70 -7.53 -12.95 -8.34
CA LYS A 70 -7.74 -13.39 -6.95
C LYS A 70 -6.55 -12.99 -6.05
N ASP A 71 -5.32 -13.15 -6.56
CA ASP A 71 -4.11 -12.75 -5.83
C ASP A 71 -4.06 -11.25 -5.58
N ASP A 72 -4.41 -10.42 -6.58
CA ASP A 72 -4.46 -8.96 -6.42
C ASP A 72 -5.44 -8.55 -5.31
N LYS A 73 -6.60 -9.19 -5.23
CA LYS A 73 -7.60 -8.93 -4.17
C LYS A 73 -7.10 -9.31 -2.78
N ILE A 74 -6.39 -10.43 -2.67
CA ILE A 74 -5.78 -10.90 -1.42
C ILE A 74 -4.70 -9.90 -0.99
N ARG A 75 -3.79 -9.53 -1.87
CA ARG A 75 -2.73 -8.55 -1.59
C ARG A 75 -3.28 -7.18 -1.28
N GLN A 76 -4.31 -6.75 -1.99
CA GLN A 76 -5.01 -5.51 -1.72
C GLN A 76 -5.63 -5.49 -0.30
N HIS A 77 -6.21 -6.61 0.15
CA HIS A 77 -6.69 -6.72 1.53
C HIS A 77 -5.56 -6.55 2.54
N VAL A 78 -4.43 -7.24 2.33
CA VAL A 78 -3.25 -7.15 3.20
C VAL A 78 -2.69 -5.73 3.24
N THR A 79 -2.49 -5.11 2.08
CA THR A 79 -1.97 -3.74 2.00
C THR A 79 -2.92 -2.74 2.66
N GLN A 80 -4.24 -2.93 2.55
CA GLN A 80 -5.22 -2.11 3.25
C GLN A 80 -5.18 -2.31 4.76
N GLN A 81 -5.03 -3.55 5.26
CA GLN A 81 -4.90 -3.80 6.69
C GLN A 81 -3.65 -3.13 7.26
N LEU A 82 -2.51 -3.28 6.59
CA LEU A 82 -1.25 -2.65 6.99
C LEU A 82 -1.33 -1.12 6.96
N ARG A 83 -1.93 -0.53 5.91
CA ARG A 83 -2.05 0.93 5.77
C ARG A 83 -3.07 1.55 6.72
N SER A 84 -4.13 0.82 7.06
CA SER A 84 -5.23 1.35 7.88
C SER A 84 -5.07 1.03 9.36
N TYR A 85 -4.57 -0.17 9.67
CA TYR A 85 -4.56 -0.70 11.04
C TYR A 85 -3.17 -1.08 11.52
N PHE A 86 -2.14 -0.96 10.66
CA PHE A 86 -0.74 -1.28 10.96
C PHE A 86 -0.51 -2.75 11.37
N ARG A 87 -1.45 -3.64 11.01
CA ARG A 87 -1.38 -5.07 11.35
C ARG A 87 -2.13 -5.94 10.38
N ILE A 88 -1.77 -7.22 10.36
CA ILE A 88 -2.49 -8.31 9.71
C ILE A 88 -2.80 -9.35 10.78
N ASP A 89 -4.08 -9.67 10.98
CA ASP A 89 -4.54 -10.77 11.81
C ASP A 89 -4.65 -12.04 10.96
N PHE A 90 -3.83 -13.06 11.27
CA PHE A 90 -3.78 -14.30 10.49
C PHE A 90 -5.06 -15.12 10.60
N LYS A 91 -5.67 -15.15 11.78
CA LYS A 91 -6.95 -15.87 11.97
C LYS A 91 -8.07 -15.22 11.17
N GLN A 92 -8.11 -13.89 11.14
CA GLN A 92 -9.08 -13.16 10.31
C GLN A 92 -8.82 -13.38 8.83
N PHE A 93 -7.57 -13.35 8.41
CA PHE A 93 -7.17 -13.62 7.02
C PHE A 93 -7.60 -15.03 6.58
N GLU A 94 -7.31 -16.07 7.38
CA GLU A 94 -7.72 -17.45 7.09
C GLU A 94 -9.24 -17.60 7.01
N ARG A 95 -9.98 -16.92 7.88
CA ARG A 95 -11.46 -16.92 7.82
C ARG A 95 -11.98 -16.33 6.51
N ASN A 96 -11.34 -15.24 6.03
CA ASN A 96 -11.79 -14.51 4.85
C ASN A 96 -11.44 -15.23 3.55
N PHE A 97 -10.24 -15.80 3.45
CA PHE A 97 -9.69 -16.32 2.20
C PHE A 97 -9.59 -17.85 2.15
N LYS A 98 -9.70 -18.55 3.29
CA LYS A 98 -9.47 -20.00 3.42
C LYS A 98 -8.07 -20.41 2.97
N ILE A 99 -7.07 -19.60 3.27
CA ILE A 99 -5.67 -19.74 2.87
C ILE A 99 -4.83 -19.48 4.11
N ASN A 100 -3.79 -20.31 4.35
CA ASN A 100 -2.80 -20.07 5.38
C ASN A 100 -1.90 -18.90 4.96
N PRO A 101 -1.89 -17.77 5.70
CA PRO A 101 -1.12 -16.60 5.31
C PRO A 101 0.40 -16.82 5.35
N ARG A 102 0.91 -17.68 6.23
CA ARG A 102 2.35 -17.98 6.33
C ARG A 102 2.87 -18.75 5.12
N GLU A 103 2.06 -19.65 4.60
CA GLU A 103 2.41 -20.40 3.39
C GLU A 103 2.27 -19.53 2.15
N TYR A 104 1.19 -18.76 2.09
CA TYR A 104 0.88 -17.91 0.94
C TYR A 104 1.89 -16.76 0.77
N PHE A 105 2.28 -16.12 1.87
CA PHE A 105 3.21 -15.01 1.90
C PHE A 105 4.61 -15.40 2.42
N GLY A 106 5.03 -16.64 2.24
CA GLY A 106 6.31 -17.13 2.76
C GLY A 106 7.51 -16.30 2.32
N LYS A 107 7.55 -15.90 1.04
CA LYS A 107 8.61 -15.03 0.49
C LYS A 107 8.56 -13.62 1.05
N GLU A 108 7.36 -13.06 1.15
CA GLU A 108 7.16 -11.73 1.69
C GLU A 108 7.56 -11.69 3.18
N ILE A 109 7.24 -12.74 3.95
CA ILE A 109 7.66 -12.86 5.35
C ILE A 109 9.18 -12.96 5.46
N GLU A 110 9.84 -13.68 4.55
CA GLU A 110 11.30 -13.73 4.48
C GLU A 110 11.90 -12.34 4.21
N TYR A 111 11.34 -11.56 3.29
CA TYR A 111 11.75 -10.18 3.02
C TYR A 111 11.52 -9.22 4.20
N LEU A 112 10.58 -9.53 5.10
CA LEU A 112 10.41 -8.74 6.34
C LEU A 112 11.52 -9.01 7.37
N GLY A 113 12.39 -10.02 7.18
CA GLY A 113 13.42 -10.41 8.14
C GLY A 113 14.28 -9.24 8.60
N GLU A 114 14.85 -8.47 7.66
CA GLU A 114 15.66 -7.27 7.97
C GLU A 114 14.84 -6.22 8.73
N MET A 115 13.58 -6.00 8.35
CA MET A 115 12.71 -5.04 9.03
C MET A 115 12.30 -5.49 10.44
N ILE A 116 12.30 -6.80 10.69
CA ILE A 116 12.08 -7.38 12.04
C ILE A 116 13.33 -7.15 12.90
N GLU A 117 14.52 -7.39 12.36
CA GLU A 117 15.80 -7.14 13.04
C GLU A 117 15.97 -5.65 13.38
N ASP A 118 15.54 -4.75 12.49
CA ASP A 118 15.52 -3.29 12.70
C ASP A 118 14.43 -2.82 13.68
N GLY A 119 13.60 -3.73 14.21
CA GLY A 119 12.54 -3.41 15.15
C GLY A 119 11.35 -2.63 14.54
N LEU A 120 11.16 -2.70 13.22
CA LEU A 120 10.04 -2.05 12.51
C LEU A 120 8.78 -2.90 12.50
N VAL A 121 8.95 -4.24 12.53
CA VAL A 121 7.87 -5.22 12.40
C VAL A 121 7.99 -6.29 13.48
N ILE A 122 6.86 -6.68 14.05
CA ILE A 122 6.72 -7.83 14.95
C ILE A 122 5.98 -8.92 14.19
N LEU A 123 6.63 -10.07 14.02
CA LEU A 123 6.04 -11.29 13.49
C LEU A 123 5.71 -12.24 14.65
N SER A 124 4.46 -12.59 14.82
CA SER A 124 3.97 -13.52 15.83
C SER A 124 3.16 -14.67 15.21
N ASN A 125 2.74 -15.63 16.02
CA ASN A 125 1.82 -16.68 15.57
C ASN A 125 0.45 -16.15 15.16
N ASP A 126 0.03 -15.01 15.71
CA ASP A 126 -1.28 -14.42 15.45
C ASP A 126 -1.27 -13.43 14.27
N GLY A 127 -0.08 -12.96 13.82
CA GLY A 127 -0.03 -12.00 12.72
C GLY A 127 1.26 -11.23 12.58
N ILE A 128 1.17 -10.18 11.79
CA ILE A 128 2.21 -9.18 11.52
C ILE A 128 1.73 -7.86 12.08
N GLU A 129 2.55 -7.16 12.85
CA GLU A 129 2.23 -5.85 13.42
C GLU A 129 3.40 -4.88 13.21
N MET A 130 3.12 -3.65 12.82
CA MET A 130 4.11 -2.58 12.75
C MET A 130 4.32 -2.00 14.16
N THR A 131 5.57 -1.84 14.57
CA THR A 131 5.91 -1.09 15.78
C THR A 131 5.58 0.39 15.60
N GLU A 132 5.70 1.19 16.65
CA GLU A 132 5.53 2.64 16.55
C GLU A 132 6.51 3.23 15.52
N LEU A 133 7.78 2.83 15.57
CA LEU A 133 8.80 3.20 14.59
C LEU A 133 8.44 2.67 13.17
N GLY A 134 7.94 1.44 13.09
CA GLY A 134 7.54 0.82 11.81
C GLY A 134 6.42 1.56 11.09
N ARG A 135 5.57 2.29 11.80
CA ARG A 135 4.50 3.09 11.19
C ARG A 135 5.04 4.23 10.31
N ASP A 136 6.18 4.78 10.64
CA ASP A 136 6.86 5.80 9.82
C ASP A 136 7.37 5.18 8.51
N PHE A 137 7.64 3.88 8.52
CA PHE A 137 8.06 3.08 7.36
C PHE A 137 6.91 2.27 6.74
N SER A 138 5.65 2.60 7.07
CA SER A 138 4.47 1.83 6.63
C SER A 138 4.39 1.61 5.13
N GLN A 139 4.84 2.56 4.31
CA GLN A 139 4.90 2.40 2.85
C GLN A 139 5.88 1.30 2.46
N ASN A 140 7.08 1.27 3.06
CA ASN A 140 8.12 0.29 2.77
C ASN A 140 7.65 -1.13 3.14
N ILE A 141 7.08 -1.28 4.36
CA ILE A 141 6.55 -2.55 4.85
C ILE A 141 5.38 -3.02 3.97
N THR A 142 4.50 -2.12 3.57
CA THR A 142 3.35 -2.45 2.71
C THR A 142 3.79 -2.88 1.31
N ASN A 143 4.85 -2.25 0.75
CA ASN A 143 5.38 -2.57 -0.57
C ASN A 143 5.93 -4.00 -0.66
N VAL A 144 6.33 -4.61 0.46
CA VAL A 144 6.75 -6.03 0.48
C VAL A 144 5.66 -6.93 -0.08
N PHE A 145 4.39 -6.58 0.10
CA PHE A 145 3.24 -7.34 -0.39
C PHE A 145 2.77 -6.93 -1.79
N ASP A 146 3.42 -5.94 -2.42
CA ASP A 146 3.10 -5.52 -3.78
C ASP A 146 3.85 -6.40 -4.80
N ARG A 147 3.11 -7.26 -5.52
CA ARG A 147 3.71 -8.14 -6.56
C ARG A 147 4.26 -7.38 -7.77
N TYR A 148 3.83 -6.14 -7.99
CA TYR A 148 4.22 -5.33 -9.14
C TYR A 148 5.40 -4.40 -8.86
N ASP A 149 5.71 -4.18 -7.57
CA ASP A 149 6.85 -3.38 -7.13
C ASP A 149 7.68 -4.18 -6.10
N PRO A 150 8.64 -4.98 -6.57
CA PRO A 150 9.44 -5.84 -5.70
C PRO A 150 10.15 -5.03 -4.60
N PRO A 151 10.12 -5.49 -3.34
CA PRO A 151 10.53 -4.74 -2.16
C PRO A 151 12.01 -4.29 -2.16
N THR A 152 12.88 -5.02 -2.85
CA THR A 152 14.33 -4.82 -2.85
C THR A 152 14.80 -3.47 -3.38
N LYS A 153 14.02 -2.79 -4.22
CA LYS A 153 14.42 -1.50 -4.81
C LYS A 153 14.03 -0.28 -3.97
N SER A 154 12.94 -0.33 -3.22
CA SER A 154 12.46 0.87 -2.50
C SER A 154 13.01 0.98 -1.08
N TYR A 155 13.21 -0.11 -0.36
CA TYR A 155 13.76 -0.09 0.99
C TYR A 155 15.26 0.21 0.97
N ASN A 156 16.04 -0.54 0.19
CA ASN A 156 17.48 -0.32 0.05
C ASN A 156 17.82 1.06 -0.51
N ALA A 157 17.11 1.55 -1.51
CA ALA A 157 17.32 2.90 -2.04
C ALA A 157 17.03 4.01 -1.01
N ARG A 158 16.10 3.76 -0.08
CA ARG A 158 15.80 4.70 1.02
C ARG A 158 16.84 4.64 2.13
N LEU A 159 17.30 3.44 2.50
CA LEU A 159 18.41 3.27 3.46
C LEU A 159 19.67 3.97 2.94
N GLU A 160 20.06 3.76 1.70
CA GLU A 160 21.20 4.46 1.07
C GLU A 160 21.02 5.98 1.10
N THR A 161 19.80 6.47 0.88
CA THR A 161 19.50 7.91 0.93
C THR A 161 19.61 8.45 2.36
N ILE A 162 19.13 7.70 3.37
CA ILE A 162 19.21 8.07 4.77
C ILE A 162 20.65 8.02 5.27
N GLU A 163 21.41 7.01 4.91
CA GLU A 163 22.83 6.89 5.26
C GLU A 163 23.66 8.01 4.63
N LYS A 164 23.39 8.34 3.36
CA LYS A 164 24.02 9.46 2.68
C LYS A 164 23.69 10.80 3.36
N ALA A 165 22.41 11.02 3.70
CA ALA A 165 22.00 12.23 4.41
C ALA A 165 22.63 12.35 5.80
N LYS A 166 22.76 11.25 6.55
CA LYS A 166 23.48 11.21 7.84
C LYS A 166 24.99 11.51 7.67
N SER A 167 25.60 10.92 6.64
CA SER A 167 27.02 11.18 6.33
C SER A 167 27.26 12.63 5.94
N ASP A 168 26.36 13.23 5.14
CA ASP A 168 26.48 14.63 4.74
C ASP A 168 26.23 15.59 5.92
N GLN A 169 25.31 15.27 6.84
CA GLN A 169 25.12 16.03 8.08
C GLN A 169 26.33 15.95 9.01
N ALA A 170 26.95 14.78 9.15
CA ALA A 170 28.16 14.62 9.97
C ALA A 170 29.32 15.46 9.42
N LYS A 171 29.51 15.48 8.09
CA LYS A 171 30.54 16.32 7.43
C LYS A 171 30.31 17.81 7.62
N VAL A 172 29.05 18.27 7.66
CA VAL A 172 28.71 19.67 7.91
C VAL A 172 29.00 20.05 9.37
N GLN A 173 28.78 19.12 10.33
CA GLN A 173 29.11 19.35 11.74
C GLN A 173 30.62 19.39 12.03
N GLU A 174 31.44 18.70 11.23
CA GLU A 174 32.89 18.75 11.34
C GLU A 174 33.52 20.03 10.74
N LEU A 175 32.74 20.79 9.96
CA LEU A 175 33.19 22.04 9.30
C LEU A 175 32.79 23.32 10.06
N ILE A 176 32.07 23.20 11.20
CA ILE A 176 31.65 24.28 12.09
C ILE A 176 32.39 24.19 13.42
#